data_536526c101d7c640dbfbb94d378b4187
#
_entry.id   536526c101d7c640dbfbb94d378b4187
#
_cell.length_a   1.000
_cell.length_b   1.000
_cell.length_c   1.000
_cell.angle_alpha   90.00
_cell.angle_beta   90.00
_cell.angle_gamma   90.00
#
_symmetry.space_group_name_H-M   'P 1'
#
loop_
_entity.id
_entity.type
_entity.pdbx_description
1 polymer ?
#
loop_
_entity_poly.entity_id
_entity_poly.type
_entity_poly.pdbx_seq_one_letter_code
_entity_poly.pdbx_strand_id
1 'polypeptide(L)'
;MQAQPQGLKPQVFKSFIAGLKACSTPHRTVYLGVFAFVVGLISGCTGKDAVQAAKPQLAAAPVRIANVTSRTMPVELQAIGNVEAISTVSIKAQISGQLVGVHFKEGDFVKKGQLLFTIERPPFEAALRQAEGTLAKDEAQALNSKLDAERYQGLGKQGVVSKQQVDAAGAAANAMAATVAADKAAVETAKINLEYTSIYSPINGRTGSVGVKEGNLVKANDVPILVTINQIEPIYVSFSIPEQQLAELKQYSNSKSLKVDAAPQGGTQRFQGRLTFIDNSVDLTTGTIKLKATFDNAAHTLWPGQFADVNLTLKSQPNAIVVPTAALQTSQSGTYVYVVDQDLTVKQQPVKVGWNVGEDTVIASGLQPGQRVVTDGQLRLTPGAKVDIKSGS
;
A
#
# COMPACT_ATOMS: atom_id res chain seq x y z
N MET A 1 29.17 -42.95 -3.73
CA MET A 1 29.10 -43.06 -2.26
C MET A 1 27.90 -42.25 -1.79
N GLN A 2 26.83 -42.97 -1.47
CA GLN A 2 25.54 -42.44 -1.01
C GLN A 2 25.62 -42.17 0.50
N ALA A 3 25.09 -41.08 0.97
CA ALA A 3 24.74 -40.89 2.36
C ALA A 3 23.31 -40.30 2.44
N GLN A 4 22.38 -41.13 2.90
CA GLN A 4 21.02 -40.75 3.27
C GLN A 4 21.01 -39.99 4.63
N PRO A 5 20.07 -39.03 4.86
CA PRO A 5 19.74 -38.59 6.19
C PRO A 5 18.60 -39.41 6.78
N GLN A 6 18.78 -39.80 8.02
CA GLN A 6 17.86 -40.56 8.87
C GLN A 6 16.64 -39.73 9.26
N GLY A 7 15.49 -40.39 9.25
CA GLY A 7 14.22 -39.85 9.67
C GLY A 7 14.06 -39.70 11.18
N LEU A 8 13.44 -38.64 11.61
CA LEU A 8 12.90 -38.41 12.96
C LEU A 8 11.40 -38.77 13.01
N LYS A 9 11.11 -39.74 13.89
CA LYS A 9 9.73 -40.21 14.20
C LYS A 9 8.93 -39.16 14.97
N PRO A 10 7.59 -39.06 14.78
CA PRO A 10 6.74 -38.22 15.61
C PRO A 10 6.41 -38.91 16.93
N GLN A 11 6.56 -38.20 18.04
CA GLN A 11 6.11 -38.60 19.35
C GLN A 11 4.59 -38.32 19.50
N VAL A 12 3.90 -39.39 19.79
CA VAL A 12 2.50 -39.46 20.15
C VAL A 12 2.32 -38.96 21.61
N PHE A 13 1.55 -37.89 21.83
CA PHE A 13 1.10 -37.48 23.14
C PHE A 13 -0.24 -38.12 23.41
N LYS A 14 -0.24 -39.12 24.30
CA LYS A 14 -1.43 -39.80 24.81
C LYS A 14 -2.14 -38.94 25.88
N SER A 15 -3.40 -38.88 25.71
CA SER A 15 -4.53 -38.58 26.63
C SER A 15 -4.29 -38.80 28.12
N PHE A 16 -4.73 -37.82 28.91
CA PHE A 16 -5.08 -38.03 30.34
C PHE A 16 -6.55 -37.67 30.49
N ILE A 17 -7.41 -38.72 30.57
CA ILE A 17 -8.79 -38.66 31.02
C ILE A 17 -8.82 -39.40 32.37
N ALA A 18 -9.16 -38.69 33.42
CA ALA A 18 -9.67 -39.21 34.67
C ALA A 18 -10.75 -38.23 35.13
N GLY A 19 -12.00 -38.46 35.18
CA GLY A 19 -12.66 -39.55 35.85
C GLY A 19 -13.36 -38.92 37.06
N LEU A 20 -14.62 -38.44 36.92
CA LEU A 20 -15.47 -38.16 38.08
C LEU A 20 -16.79 -38.89 37.87
N LYS A 21 -16.99 -39.86 38.79
CA LYS A 21 -18.10 -40.78 38.88
C LYS A 21 -19.40 -40.07 39.21
N ALA A 22 -20.45 -40.53 38.59
CA ALA A 22 -21.83 -40.39 38.97
C ALA A 22 -22.09 -41.06 40.33
N CYS A 23 -22.91 -40.43 41.15
CA CYS A 23 -23.56 -41.06 42.28
C CYS A 23 -25.07 -40.87 42.15
N SER A 24 -25.72 -41.90 41.72
CA SER A 24 -27.16 -42.10 41.78
C SER A 24 -27.48 -42.85 43.10
N THR A 25 -28.49 -42.45 43.82
CA THR A 25 -29.55 -43.38 44.32
C THR A 25 -30.55 -42.64 45.18
N PRO A 26 -31.75 -43.24 45.34
CA PRO A 26 -32.99 -42.55 45.66
C PRO A 26 -33.43 -42.84 47.09
N HIS A 27 -34.25 -42.01 47.70
CA HIS A 27 -35.10 -42.43 48.78
C HIS A 27 -36.49 -41.82 48.65
N ARG A 28 -37.40 -42.74 48.51
CA ARG A 28 -38.84 -42.80 48.67
C ARG A 28 -39.14 -42.87 50.15
N THR A 29 -40.16 -42.20 50.63
CA THR A 29 -41.19 -42.57 51.66
C THR A 29 -41.81 -41.29 52.16
N VAL A 30 -43.07 -41.06 51.85
CA VAL A 30 -44.27 -41.39 52.58
C VAL A 30 -44.29 -40.77 53.99
N TYR A 31 -45.13 -39.75 54.15
CA TYR A 31 -46.04 -39.70 55.33
C TYR A 31 -47.31 -38.91 54.98
N LEU A 32 -48.36 -39.61 55.08
CA LEU A 32 -49.79 -39.30 55.06
C LEU A 32 -50.23 -38.89 56.46
N GLY A 33 -51.19 -38.06 56.60
CA GLY A 33 -51.94 -37.88 57.86
C GLY A 33 -52.04 -36.41 58.26
N VAL A 34 -53.08 -35.88 58.41
CA VAL A 34 -54.43 -36.15 58.93
C VAL A 34 -55.00 -34.82 59.42
N PHE A 35 -56.23 -34.52 59.02
CA PHE A 35 -57.36 -33.96 59.78
C PHE A 35 -57.30 -32.47 60.18
N ALA A 36 -58.18 -31.70 59.69
CA ALA A 36 -59.63 -31.53 59.89
C ALA A 36 -59.99 -30.43 60.89
N PHE A 37 -60.93 -29.63 60.45
CA PHE A 37 -61.90 -28.90 61.24
C PHE A 37 -61.50 -27.59 61.94
N VAL A 38 -61.97 -26.49 61.43
CA VAL A 38 -62.95 -25.65 62.12
C VAL A 38 -63.68 -24.78 61.13
N VAL A 39 -64.97 -25.00 61.01
CA VAL A 39 -65.98 -24.12 60.44
C VAL A 39 -66.31 -23.06 61.49
N GLY A 40 -66.31 -21.81 61.09
CA GLY A 40 -66.72 -20.66 61.86
C GLY A 40 -67.17 -19.50 61.00
N LEU A 41 -68.49 -19.44 60.89
CA LEU A 41 -69.25 -18.32 60.35
C LEU A 41 -68.79 -16.94 60.86
N ILE A 42 -68.81 -15.94 60.06
CA ILE A 42 -69.63 -14.73 60.26
C ILE A 42 -69.72 -13.93 58.97
N SER A 43 -70.93 -13.66 58.56
CA SER A 43 -71.40 -12.78 57.53
C SER A 43 -71.05 -11.31 57.82
N GLY A 44 -70.74 -10.54 56.78
CA GLY A 44 -70.80 -9.07 56.95
C GLY A 44 -70.25 -8.26 55.81
N CYS A 45 -71.12 -7.68 55.03
CA CYS A 45 -71.06 -6.40 54.35
C CYS A 45 -70.39 -6.32 52.98
N THR A 46 -71.24 -6.17 52.02
CA THR A 46 -71.12 -5.57 50.71
C THR A 46 -70.34 -4.26 50.71
N GLY A 47 -69.32 -4.21 49.95
CA GLY A 47 -68.65 -2.98 49.46
C GLY A 47 -68.13 -3.27 48.08
N LYS A 48 -68.91 -2.94 47.05
CA LYS A 48 -68.48 -2.86 45.66
C LYS A 48 -67.63 -1.60 45.51
N ASP A 49 -66.35 -1.65 45.73
CA ASP A 49 -65.41 -0.71 45.15
C ASP A 49 -64.62 -1.46 44.10
N ALA A 50 -65.01 -1.23 42.86
CA ALA A 50 -64.23 -1.64 41.71
C ALA A 50 -62.94 -0.82 41.73
N VAL A 51 -61.88 -1.42 42.34
CA VAL A 51 -60.51 -0.93 42.10
C VAL A 51 -60.24 -1.19 40.65
N GLN A 52 -60.44 -0.16 39.84
CA GLN A 52 -59.89 -0.09 38.52
C GLN A 52 -58.37 -0.23 38.68
N ALA A 53 -57.82 -1.40 38.36
CA ALA A 53 -56.38 -1.61 38.21
C ALA A 53 -55.91 -0.62 37.19
N ALA A 54 -55.34 0.49 37.65
CA ALA A 54 -54.61 1.41 36.82
C ALA A 54 -53.54 0.58 36.09
N LYS A 55 -53.65 0.44 34.76
CA LYS A 55 -52.56 -0.11 33.94
C LYS A 55 -51.26 0.56 34.42
N PRO A 56 -50.21 -0.21 34.77
CA PRO A 56 -48.95 0.40 35.16
C PRO A 56 -48.50 1.30 33.98
N GLN A 57 -48.54 2.58 34.22
CA GLN A 57 -48.03 3.57 33.29
C GLN A 57 -46.50 3.38 33.34
N LEU A 58 -45.94 2.59 32.41
CA LEU A 58 -44.52 2.41 32.26
C LEU A 58 -43.89 3.78 32.22
N ALA A 59 -43.03 4.09 33.18
CA ALA A 59 -42.31 5.35 33.25
C ALA A 59 -41.60 5.58 31.91
N ALA A 60 -41.68 6.77 31.37
CA ALA A 60 -41.02 7.11 30.11
C ALA A 60 -39.54 6.82 30.21
N ALA A 61 -39.01 6.02 29.28
CA ALA A 61 -37.59 5.62 29.29
C ALA A 61 -36.74 6.84 28.77
N PRO A 62 -35.70 7.21 29.55
CA PRO A 62 -34.83 8.29 29.10
C PRO A 62 -34.00 7.85 27.88
N VAL A 63 -34.07 8.62 26.80
CA VAL A 63 -33.35 8.31 25.54
C VAL A 63 -32.65 9.54 24.96
N ARG A 64 -31.58 9.33 24.20
CA ARG A 64 -31.01 10.32 23.29
C ARG A 64 -31.52 10.07 21.88
N ILE A 65 -31.76 11.12 21.14
CA ILE A 65 -32.22 11.04 19.75
C ILE A 65 -31.30 11.79 18.80
N ALA A 66 -31.31 11.37 17.55
CA ALA A 66 -30.74 12.12 16.42
C ALA A 66 -31.74 12.24 15.30
N ASN A 67 -31.61 13.29 14.51
CA ASN A 67 -32.45 13.49 13.33
C ASN A 67 -31.86 12.72 12.13
N VAL A 68 -32.72 12.05 11.39
CA VAL A 68 -32.38 11.48 10.09
C VAL A 68 -32.14 12.62 9.10
N THR A 69 -30.91 12.69 8.57
CA THR A 69 -30.50 13.75 7.65
C THR A 69 -30.34 13.20 6.24
N SER A 70 -30.55 14.09 5.26
CA SER A 70 -30.22 13.81 3.85
C SER A 70 -29.01 14.65 3.47
N ARG A 71 -27.91 13.99 3.13
CA ARG A 71 -26.65 14.67 2.73
C ARG A 71 -25.90 13.88 1.68
N THR A 72 -24.97 14.54 1.00
CA THR A 72 -24.07 13.86 0.06
C THR A 72 -23.06 13.03 0.84
N MET A 73 -23.03 11.73 0.59
CA MET A 73 -22.12 10.78 1.23
C MET A 73 -21.20 10.13 0.21
N PRO A 74 -19.89 10.00 0.51
CA PRO A 74 -18.99 9.27 -0.35
C PRO A 74 -19.24 7.76 -0.23
N VAL A 75 -19.08 7.05 -1.35
CA VAL A 75 -18.96 5.59 -1.38
C VAL A 75 -17.46 5.28 -1.42
N GLU A 76 -16.95 4.72 -0.33
CA GLU A 76 -15.53 4.50 -0.13
C GLU A 76 -15.21 3.01 -0.02
N LEU A 77 -14.09 2.61 -0.59
CA LEU A 77 -13.45 1.34 -0.35
C LEU A 77 -12.30 1.55 0.64
N GLN A 78 -12.35 0.84 1.74
CA GLN A 78 -11.31 0.87 2.75
C GLN A 78 -10.34 -0.29 2.55
N ALA A 79 -9.05 -0.01 2.63
CA ALA A 79 -8.00 -0.99 2.50
C ALA A 79 -6.79 -0.59 3.36
N ILE A 80 -5.96 -1.56 3.68
CA ILE A 80 -4.63 -1.29 4.25
C ILE A 80 -3.64 -1.28 3.10
N GLY A 81 -2.84 -0.23 3.01
CA GLY A 81 -1.82 -0.05 2.00
C GLY A 81 -0.42 -0.03 2.61
N ASN A 82 0.56 -0.11 1.72
CA ASN A 82 1.97 0.07 2.04
C ASN A 82 2.53 1.24 1.23
N VAL A 83 3.26 2.11 1.90
CA VAL A 83 3.93 3.26 1.27
C VAL A 83 5.16 2.75 0.51
N GLU A 84 5.26 3.07 -0.78
CA GLU A 84 6.36 2.66 -1.64
C GLU A 84 7.01 3.88 -2.30
N ALA A 85 8.34 3.89 -2.41
CA ALA A 85 9.03 4.87 -3.24
C ALA A 85 8.60 4.70 -4.72
N ILE A 86 8.48 5.81 -5.46
CA ILE A 86 8.19 5.74 -6.91
C ILE A 86 9.31 5.00 -7.65
N SER A 87 10.55 5.29 -7.27
CA SER A 87 11.74 4.65 -7.84
C SER A 87 12.75 4.42 -6.73
N THR A 88 13.34 3.24 -6.74
CA THR A 88 14.45 2.87 -5.86
C THR A 88 15.63 2.47 -6.72
N VAL A 89 16.76 3.13 -6.57
CA VAL A 89 17.96 2.83 -7.32
C VAL A 89 19.10 2.49 -6.36
N SER A 90 19.67 1.32 -6.57
CA SER A 90 20.86 0.85 -5.85
C SER A 90 22.10 1.21 -6.65
N ILE A 91 22.89 2.14 -6.16
CA ILE A 91 24.12 2.61 -6.79
C ILE A 91 25.24 1.63 -6.53
N LYS A 92 25.87 1.18 -7.60
CA LYS A 92 27.03 0.27 -7.57
C LYS A 92 28.19 0.88 -8.37
N ALA A 93 29.42 0.48 -8.05
CA ALA A 93 30.58 0.79 -8.87
C ALA A 93 30.52 0.02 -10.19
N GLN A 94 30.80 0.68 -11.31
CA GLN A 94 30.91 0.05 -12.65
C GLN A 94 32.35 -0.35 -12.97
N ILE A 95 33.32 0.22 -12.26
CA ILE A 95 34.75 -0.07 -12.35
C ILE A 95 35.31 -0.38 -10.96
N SER A 96 36.46 -1.06 -10.94
CA SER A 96 37.18 -1.37 -9.70
C SER A 96 38.20 -0.30 -9.41
N GLY A 97 38.33 0.11 -8.14
CA GLY A 97 39.31 1.10 -7.70
C GLY A 97 39.06 1.53 -6.26
N GLN A 98 39.93 2.36 -5.69
CA GLN A 98 39.77 2.91 -4.36
C GLN A 98 38.73 4.03 -4.37
N LEU A 99 37.81 4.02 -3.40
CA LEU A 99 36.86 5.11 -3.17
C LEU A 99 37.59 6.27 -2.49
N VAL A 100 37.76 7.39 -3.19
CA VAL A 100 38.54 8.54 -2.70
C VAL A 100 37.69 9.71 -2.26
N GLY A 101 36.38 9.66 -2.48
CA GLY A 101 35.47 10.72 -2.01
C GLY A 101 34.03 10.28 -1.97
N VAL A 102 33.34 10.73 -0.90
CA VAL A 102 31.88 10.63 -0.71
C VAL A 102 31.34 12.08 -0.56
N HIS A 103 30.50 12.53 -1.49
CA HIS A 103 30.11 13.93 -1.62
C HIS A 103 28.71 14.26 -1.10
N PHE A 104 28.16 13.43 -0.25
CA PHE A 104 26.87 13.62 0.42
C PHE A 104 26.92 13.02 1.84
N LYS A 105 25.93 13.33 2.65
CA LYS A 105 25.70 12.68 3.96
C LYS A 105 24.56 11.70 3.86
N GLU A 106 24.60 10.65 4.68
CA GLU A 106 23.51 9.68 4.79
C GLU A 106 22.19 10.39 5.13
N GLY A 107 21.14 10.08 4.38
CA GLY A 107 19.84 10.70 4.55
C GLY A 107 19.64 12.03 3.82
N ASP A 108 20.64 12.56 3.12
CA ASP A 108 20.52 13.80 2.34
C ASP A 108 19.62 13.60 1.10
N PHE A 109 18.98 14.70 0.69
CA PHE A 109 18.31 14.77 -0.61
C PHE A 109 19.32 15.10 -1.71
N VAL A 110 19.34 14.28 -2.75
CA VAL A 110 20.20 14.44 -3.90
C VAL A 110 19.38 14.67 -5.17
N LYS A 111 19.96 15.44 -6.10
CA LYS A 111 19.35 15.71 -7.42
C LYS A 111 19.93 14.77 -8.46
N LYS A 112 19.15 14.48 -9.50
CA LYS A 112 19.65 13.79 -10.68
C LYS A 112 20.86 14.53 -11.24
N GLY A 113 21.96 13.80 -11.52
CA GLY A 113 23.21 14.35 -12.00
C GLY A 113 24.13 14.93 -10.90
N GLN A 114 23.75 14.85 -9.62
CA GLN A 114 24.63 15.24 -8.52
C GLN A 114 25.71 14.17 -8.31
N LEU A 115 26.96 14.62 -8.14
CA LEU A 115 28.09 13.74 -7.84
C LEU A 115 27.91 13.14 -6.45
N LEU A 116 28.03 11.82 -6.37
CA LEU A 116 27.87 11.05 -5.12
C LEU A 116 29.21 10.49 -4.63
N PHE A 117 29.92 9.82 -5.52
CA PHE A 117 31.17 9.17 -5.19
C PHE A 117 32.23 9.44 -6.24
N THR A 118 33.49 9.42 -5.81
CA THR A 118 34.66 9.48 -6.70
C THR A 118 35.56 8.29 -6.42
N ILE A 119 35.86 7.53 -7.47
CA ILE A 119 36.87 6.45 -7.47
C ILE A 119 38.19 7.06 -7.94
N GLU A 120 39.31 6.49 -7.51
CA GLU A 120 40.66 6.91 -7.87
C GLU A 120 40.81 7.07 -9.40
N ARG A 121 41.10 8.29 -9.87
CA ARG A 121 41.14 8.64 -11.30
C ARG A 121 42.49 8.41 -11.99
N PRO A 122 43.66 8.62 -11.34
CA PRO A 122 44.96 8.63 -11.99
C PRO A 122 45.26 7.41 -12.88
N PRO A 123 44.93 6.17 -12.50
CA PRO A 123 45.15 5.00 -13.36
C PRO A 123 44.35 5.07 -14.68
N PHE A 124 43.11 5.55 -14.63
CA PHE A 124 42.24 5.65 -15.80
C PHE A 124 42.64 6.83 -16.70
N GLU A 125 43.11 7.94 -16.14
CA GLU A 125 43.68 9.07 -16.88
C GLU A 125 44.98 8.65 -17.59
N ALA A 126 45.82 7.82 -16.95
CA ALA A 126 46.99 7.28 -17.55
C ALA A 126 46.67 6.33 -18.74
N ALA A 127 45.66 5.48 -18.57
CA ALA A 127 45.22 4.57 -19.63
C ALA A 127 44.61 5.35 -20.82
N LEU A 128 43.87 6.44 -20.58
CA LEU A 128 43.37 7.30 -21.63
C LEU A 128 44.50 7.96 -22.42
N ARG A 129 45.48 8.57 -21.74
CA ARG A 129 46.66 9.18 -22.39
C ARG A 129 47.45 8.15 -23.20
N GLN A 130 47.58 6.91 -22.76
CA GLN A 130 48.21 5.84 -23.49
C GLN A 130 47.44 5.51 -24.77
N ALA A 131 46.13 5.35 -24.71
CA ALA A 131 45.29 5.08 -25.88
C ALA A 131 45.34 6.25 -26.91
N GLU A 132 45.29 7.50 -26.43
CA GLU A 132 45.42 8.69 -27.26
C GLU A 132 46.79 8.77 -27.95
N GLY A 133 47.89 8.41 -27.24
CA GLY A 133 49.25 8.35 -27.82
C GLY A 133 49.37 7.26 -28.89
N THR A 134 48.74 6.10 -28.68
CA THR A 134 48.71 5.02 -29.69
C THR A 134 47.94 5.46 -30.93
N LEU A 135 46.75 6.07 -30.76
CA LEU A 135 45.96 6.60 -31.85
C LEU A 135 46.75 7.65 -32.68
N ALA A 136 47.40 8.61 -32.02
CA ALA A 136 48.17 9.65 -32.70
C ALA A 136 49.32 9.08 -33.55
N LYS A 137 50.03 8.05 -33.01
CA LYS A 137 51.08 7.34 -33.75
C LYS A 137 50.50 6.66 -35.00
N ASP A 138 49.39 5.95 -34.87
CA ASP A 138 48.83 5.15 -35.96
C ASP A 138 48.04 6.00 -36.95
N GLU A 139 47.50 7.18 -36.56
CA GLU A 139 47.01 8.20 -37.48
C GLU A 139 48.12 8.77 -38.37
N ALA A 140 49.32 9.05 -37.82
CA ALA A 140 50.48 9.49 -38.62
C ALA A 140 50.94 8.39 -39.61
N GLN A 141 50.94 7.13 -39.20
CA GLN A 141 51.27 5.99 -40.07
C GLN A 141 50.21 5.77 -41.15
N ALA A 142 48.95 5.91 -40.84
CA ALA A 142 47.83 5.83 -41.79
C ALA A 142 47.89 6.94 -42.84
N LEU A 143 48.24 8.18 -42.42
CA LEU A 143 48.46 9.29 -43.34
C LEU A 143 49.60 8.96 -44.35
N ASN A 144 50.73 8.46 -43.88
CA ASN A 144 51.84 8.04 -44.77
C ASN A 144 51.40 6.95 -45.74
N SER A 145 50.74 5.90 -45.27
CA SER A 145 50.24 4.82 -46.11
C SER A 145 49.23 5.31 -47.17
N LYS A 146 48.39 6.24 -46.79
CA LYS A 146 47.41 6.89 -47.69
C LYS A 146 48.12 7.70 -48.79
N LEU A 147 49.10 8.53 -48.44
CA LEU A 147 49.88 9.31 -49.41
C LEU A 147 50.66 8.39 -50.36
N ASP A 148 51.21 7.25 -49.86
CA ASP A 148 51.87 6.27 -50.71
C ASP A 148 50.86 5.60 -51.66
N ALA A 149 49.70 5.20 -51.22
CA ALA A 149 48.64 4.63 -52.05
C ALA A 149 48.22 5.60 -53.16
N GLU A 150 48.03 6.89 -52.84
CA GLU A 150 47.67 7.95 -53.78
C GLU A 150 48.81 8.16 -54.86
N ARG A 151 50.09 8.12 -54.42
CA ARG A 151 51.24 8.18 -55.27
C ARG A 151 51.34 7.01 -56.27
N TYR A 152 51.24 5.78 -55.74
CA TYR A 152 51.22 4.57 -56.58
C TYR A 152 50.04 4.51 -57.51
N GLN A 153 48.87 5.00 -57.12
CA GLN A 153 47.71 5.12 -58.00
C GLN A 153 47.98 6.10 -59.17
N GLY A 154 48.62 7.24 -58.86
CA GLY A 154 49.04 8.21 -59.89
C GLY A 154 50.03 7.63 -60.89
N LEU A 155 51.10 6.93 -60.41
CA LEU A 155 52.11 6.27 -61.22
C LEU A 155 51.52 5.07 -62.01
N GLY A 156 50.57 4.33 -61.43
CA GLY A 156 49.87 3.29 -62.18
C GLY A 156 49.02 3.75 -63.32
N LYS A 157 48.42 4.94 -63.28
CA LYS A 157 47.68 5.58 -64.34
C LYS A 157 48.64 6.01 -65.52
N GLN A 158 49.92 6.23 -65.16
CA GLN A 158 50.95 6.56 -66.14
C GLN A 158 51.69 5.34 -66.70
N GLY A 159 51.32 4.10 -66.23
CA GLY A 159 51.98 2.87 -66.69
C GLY A 159 53.36 2.61 -66.09
N VAL A 160 53.82 3.42 -65.12
CA VAL A 160 55.21 3.37 -64.58
C VAL A 160 55.36 2.24 -63.54
N VAL A 161 54.26 1.77 -62.84
CA VAL A 161 54.28 0.76 -61.88
C VAL A 161 53.26 -0.37 -62.19
N SER A 162 53.50 -1.61 -61.66
CA SER A 162 52.62 -2.72 -61.90
C SER A 162 51.27 -2.59 -61.11
N LYS A 163 50.21 -3.20 -61.61
CA LYS A 163 48.88 -3.25 -60.93
C LYS A 163 49.01 -3.83 -59.57
N GLN A 164 49.82 -4.88 -59.35
CA GLN A 164 50.07 -5.50 -58.09
C GLN A 164 50.65 -4.53 -57.06
N GLN A 165 51.53 -3.61 -57.45
CA GLN A 165 52.06 -2.58 -56.55
C GLN A 165 50.99 -1.55 -56.14
N VAL A 166 50.12 -1.17 -57.04
CA VAL A 166 49.00 -0.26 -56.77
C VAL A 166 48.02 -0.93 -55.79
N ASP A 167 47.64 -2.20 -56.05
CA ASP A 167 46.70 -2.94 -55.22
C ASP A 167 47.30 -3.18 -53.84
N ALA A 168 48.59 -3.47 -53.72
CA ALA A 168 49.31 -3.68 -52.43
C ALA A 168 49.35 -2.38 -51.60
N ALA A 169 49.64 -1.21 -52.24
CA ALA A 169 49.63 0.07 -51.53
C ALA A 169 48.23 0.45 -51.05
N GLY A 170 47.20 0.23 -51.88
CA GLY A 170 45.82 0.42 -51.51
C GLY A 170 45.38 -0.47 -50.33
N ALA A 171 45.76 -1.74 -50.38
CA ALA A 171 45.45 -2.65 -49.27
C ALA A 171 46.15 -2.25 -47.97
N ALA A 172 47.42 -1.79 -48.02
CA ALA A 172 48.15 -1.28 -46.86
C ALA A 172 47.50 -0.04 -46.25
N ALA A 173 47.05 0.92 -47.10
CA ALA A 173 46.32 2.10 -46.62
C ALA A 173 45.00 1.74 -45.95
N ASN A 174 44.26 0.81 -46.56
CA ASN A 174 42.97 0.35 -45.96
C ASN A 174 43.22 -0.38 -44.63
N ALA A 175 44.27 -1.20 -44.50
CA ALA A 175 44.63 -1.84 -43.27
C ALA A 175 44.96 -0.84 -42.16
N MET A 176 45.77 0.20 -42.48
CA MET A 176 46.07 1.27 -41.53
C MET A 176 44.82 2.06 -41.13
N ALA A 177 43.92 2.35 -42.06
CA ALA A 177 42.65 3.02 -41.78
C ALA A 177 41.79 2.20 -40.80
N ALA A 178 41.77 0.87 -40.95
CA ALA A 178 41.08 -0.06 -40.00
C ALA A 178 41.75 -0.04 -38.63
N THR A 179 43.10 0.01 -38.54
CA THR A 179 43.83 0.14 -37.28
C THR A 179 43.43 1.42 -36.54
N VAL A 180 43.43 2.57 -37.22
CA VAL A 180 43.00 3.87 -36.66
C VAL A 180 41.57 3.81 -36.15
N ALA A 181 40.68 3.12 -36.88
CA ALA A 181 39.29 2.93 -36.40
C ALA A 181 39.22 2.12 -35.11
N ALA A 182 40.04 1.07 -34.97
CA ALA A 182 40.16 0.27 -33.74
C ALA A 182 40.73 1.08 -32.56
N ASP A 183 41.76 1.92 -32.82
CA ASP A 183 42.36 2.77 -31.79
C ASP A 183 41.38 3.86 -31.31
N LYS A 184 40.58 4.43 -32.21
CA LYS A 184 39.49 5.36 -31.84
C LYS A 184 38.50 4.70 -30.89
N ALA A 185 38.13 3.44 -31.10
CA ALA A 185 37.26 2.69 -30.19
C ALA A 185 37.96 2.41 -28.85
N ALA A 186 39.28 2.17 -28.83
CA ALA A 186 40.05 2.02 -27.60
C ALA A 186 40.09 3.32 -26.77
N VAL A 187 40.30 4.48 -27.42
CA VAL A 187 40.22 5.79 -26.76
C VAL A 187 38.83 6.03 -26.17
N GLU A 188 37.76 5.72 -26.91
CA GLU A 188 36.41 5.86 -26.44
C GLU A 188 36.15 4.96 -25.17
N THR A 189 36.63 3.71 -25.21
CA THR A 189 36.56 2.80 -24.05
C THR A 189 37.28 3.38 -22.84
N ALA A 190 38.49 3.93 -23.02
CA ALA A 190 39.26 4.55 -21.95
C ALA A 190 38.55 5.79 -21.39
N LYS A 191 37.88 6.60 -22.20
CA LYS A 191 37.07 7.76 -21.79
C LYS A 191 35.87 7.31 -20.93
N ILE A 192 35.13 6.29 -21.36
CA ILE A 192 34.00 5.73 -20.63
C ILE A 192 34.46 5.21 -19.26
N ASN A 193 35.58 4.50 -19.21
CA ASN A 193 36.11 4.03 -17.94
C ASN A 193 36.52 5.18 -17.02
N LEU A 194 37.07 6.26 -17.54
CA LEU A 194 37.39 7.46 -16.77
C LEU A 194 36.11 8.16 -16.27
N GLU A 195 35.05 8.20 -17.08
CA GLU A 195 33.75 8.74 -16.66
C GLU A 195 33.14 7.95 -15.51
N TYR A 196 33.26 6.63 -15.53
CA TYR A 196 32.77 5.74 -14.45
C TYR A 196 33.48 5.94 -13.11
N THR A 197 34.62 6.66 -13.06
CA THR A 197 35.27 7.05 -11.79
C THR A 197 34.43 8.06 -11.00
N SER A 198 33.56 8.81 -11.68
CA SER A 198 32.65 9.79 -11.05
C SER A 198 31.24 9.25 -11.10
N ILE A 199 30.70 8.91 -9.95
CA ILE A 199 29.39 8.26 -9.82
C ILE A 199 28.35 9.31 -9.46
N TYR A 200 27.35 9.47 -10.33
CA TYR A 200 26.30 10.46 -10.22
C TYR A 200 24.95 9.82 -9.88
N SER A 201 24.06 10.60 -9.25
CA SER A 201 22.69 10.16 -9.00
C SER A 201 21.88 10.11 -10.30
N PRO A 202 21.24 8.98 -10.64
CA PRO A 202 20.38 8.87 -11.82
C PRO A 202 18.98 9.47 -11.60
N ILE A 203 18.57 9.69 -10.33
CA ILE A 203 17.24 10.17 -9.94
C ILE A 203 17.35 11.27 -8.89
N ASN A 204 16.26 12.03 -8.71
CA ASN A 204 16.07 12.84 -7.52
C ASN A 204 15.57 11.94 -6.40
N GLY A 205 16.08 12.08 -5.19
CA GLY A 205 15.61 11.27 -4.07
C GLY A 205 16.44 11.43 -2.81
N ARG A 206 16.09 10.66 -1.81
CA ARG A 206 16.79 10.64 -0.53
C ARG A 206 17.74 9.45 -0.49
N THR A 207 18.97 9.70 -0.03
CA THR A 207 19.99 8.68 0.14
C THR A 207 19.72 7.83 1.39
N GLY A 208 20.01 6.54 1.30
CA GLY A 208 20.09 5.63 2.43
C GLY A 208 21.46 5.68 3.12
N SER A 209 21.78 4.61 3.87
CA SER A 209 23.10 4.42 4.47
C SER A 209 24.16 4.14 3.41
N VAL A 210 25.38 4.61 3.64
CA VAL A 210 26.56 4.37 2.79
C VAL A 210 27.09 2.98 3.08
N GLY A 211 27.08 2.12 2.08
CA GLY A 211 27.54 0.73 2.20
C GLY A 211 29.06 0.59 2.24
N VAL A 212 29.81 1.51 1.60
CA VAL A 212 31.27 1.50 1.54
C VAL A 212 31.82 2.89 1.87
N LYS A 213 32.70 2.95 2.85
CA LYS A 213 33.32 4.21 3.29
C LYS A 213 34.53 4.56 2.41
N GLU A 214 34.86 5.86 2.39
CA GLU A 214 36.07 6.38 1.77
C GLU A 214 37.33 5.63 2.22
N GLY A 215 38.28 5.45 1.31
CA GLY A 215 39.52 4.70 1.53
C GLY A 215 39.41 3.19 1.22
N ASN A 216 38.21 2.64 1.08
CA ASN A 216 38.02 1.22 0.76
C ASN A 216 38.10 0.96 -0.76
N LEU A 217 38.54 -0.27 -1.09
CA LEU A 217 38.53 -0.76 -2.47
C LEU A 217 37.12 -1.23 -2.85
N VAL A 218 36.60 -0.76 -3.97
CA VAL A 218 35.36 -1.24 -4.59
C VAL A 218 35.68 -2.06 -5.83
N LYS A 219 34.82 -3.05 -6.12
CA LYS A 219 34.92 -3.85 -7.36
C LYS A 219 33.72 -3.60 -8.23
N ALA A 220 33.92 -3.72 -9.54
CA ALA A 220 32.87 -3.56 -10.52
C ALA A 220 31.72 -4.55 -10.28
N ASN A 221 30.47 -4.04 -10.21
CA ASN A 221 29.23 -4.80 -10.04
C ASN A 221 29.16 -5.70 -8.79
N ASP A 222 30.06 -5.51 -7.84
CA ASP A 222 30.13 -6.32 -6.61
C ASP A 222 29.16 -5.84 -5.53
N VAL A 223 29.07 -6.62 -4.46
CA VAL A 223 28.38 -6.30 -3.20
C VAL A 223 29.46 -5.89 -2.19
N PRO A 224 29.28 -4.84 -1.38
CA PRO A 224 28.05 -4.15 -1.07
C PRO A 224 27.66 -3.03 -2.07
N ILE A 225 26.35 -2.72 -2.11
CA ILE A 225 25.81 -1.52 -2.78
C ILE A 225 26.42 -0.29 -2.13
N LEU A 226 26.83 0.72 -2.92
CA LEU A 226 27.43 1.95 -2.38
C LEU A 226 26.40 2.77 -1.59
N VAL A 227 25.24 2.99 -2.17
CA VAL A 227 24.08 3.66 -1.55
C VAL A 227 22.81 3.28 -2.29
N THR A 228 21.69 3.26 -1.57
CA THR A 228 20.36 3.17 -2.18
C THR A 228 19.72 4.56 -2.16
N ILE A 229 19.13 4.98 -3.27
CA ILE A 229 18.41 6.25 -3.39
C ILE A 229 16.94 5.95 -3.63
N ASN A 230 16.07 6.49 -2.78
CA ASN A 230 14.62 6.37 -2.88
C ASN A 230 14.01 7.70 -3.31
N GLN A 231 13.26 7.68 -4.40
CA GLN A 231 12.43 8.82 -4.78
C GLN A 231 11.16 8.79 -3.93
N ILE A 232 11.08 9.73 -2.98
CA ILE A 232 9.98 9.83 -2.01
C ILE A 232 9.07 11.03 -2.27
N GLU A 233 9.36 11.83 -3.27
CA GLU A 233 8.56 12.96 -3.72
C GLU A 233 8.49 12.96 -5.26
N PRO A 234 7.29 12.69 -5.81
CA PRO A 234 6.10 12.13 -5.17
C PRO A 234 6.31 10.71 -4.66
N ILE A 235 5.29 10.12 -3.95
CA ILE A 235 5.37 8.78 -3.36
C ILE A 235 4.13 7.96 -3.72
N TYR A 236 4.25 6.64 -3.74
CA TYR A 236 3.13 5.72 -3.92
C TYR A 236 2.62 5.17 -2.58
N VAL A 237 1.32 4.93 -2.54
CA VAL A 237 0.72 3.98 -1.59
C VAL A 237 0.10 2.86 -2.41
N SER A 238 0.60 1.65 -2.23
CA SER A 238 0.06 0.45 -2.85
C SER A 238 -0.89 -0.24 -1.88
N PHE A 239 -2.05 -0.66 -2.37
CA PHE A 239 -3.07 -1.34 -1.61
C PHE A 239 -3.83 -2.33 -2.49
N SER A 240 -4.52 -3.28 -1.88
CA SER A 240 -5.25 -4.31 -2.60
C SER A 240 -6.73 -4.28 -2.24
N ILE A 241 -7.59 -4.50 -3.22
CA ILE A 241 -9.03 -4.65 -3.05
C ILE A 241 -9.49 -6.01 -3.55
N PRO A 242 -10.58 -6.60 -3.00
CA PRO A 242 -11.17 -7.83 -3.51
C PRO A 242 -11.62 -7.70 -4.98
N GLU A 243 -11.46 -8.78 -5.77
CA GLU A 243 -11.80 -8.78 -7.20
C GLU A 243 -13.28 -8.46 -7.48
N GLN A 244 -14.19 -8.77 -6.53
CA GLN A 244 -15.61 -8.48 -6.66
C GLN A 244 -15.88 -6.98 -6.82
N GLN A 245 -15.00 -6.12 -6.31
CA GLN A 245 -15.11 -4.66 -6.38
C GLN A 245 -14.52 -4.09 -7.67
N LEU A 246 -13.81 -4.91 -8.47
CA LEU A 246 -13.13 -4.47 -9.68
C LEU A 246 -14.09 -3.92 -10.75
N ALA A 247 -15.27 -4.55 -10.91
CA ALA A 247 -16.26 -4.12 -11.89
C ALA A 247 -16.76 -2.70 -11.56
N GLU A 248 -17.07 -2.45 -10.29
CA GLU A 248 -17.50 -1.13 -9.81
C GLU A 248 -16.35 -0.11 -9.93
N LEU A 249 -15.14 -0.47 -9.52
CA LEU A 249 -13.97 0.39 -9.68
C LEU A 249 -13.76 0.83 -11.13
N LYS A 250 -13.79 -0.10 -12.09
CA LYS A 250 -13.64 0.18 -13.53
C LYS A 250 -14.71 1.12 -14.07
N GLN A 251 -15.97 0.96 -13.62
CA GLN A 251 -17.07 1.84 -14.03
C GLN A 251 -16.78 3.31 -13.69
N TYR A 252 -16.17 3.59 -12.52
CA TYR A 252 -15.90 4.95 -12.08
C TYR A 252 -14.52 5.48 -12.47
N SER A 253 -13.52 4.61 -12.65
CA SER A 253 -12.15 5.01 -13.04
C SER A 253 -12.04 5.46 -14.49
N ASN A 254 -12.92 4.98 -15.39
CA ASN A 254 -12.91 5.36 -16.82
C ASN A 254 -13.26 6.83 -17.06
N SER A 255 -13.92 7.49 -16.13
CA SER A 255 -14.44 8.85 -16.30
C SER A 255 -13.60 9.92 -15.61
N LYS A 256 -12.90 9.59 -14.52
CA LYS A 256 -12.12 10.54 -13.69
C LYS A 256 -11.06 9.82 -12.88
N SER A 257 -9.95 10.50 -12.59
CA SER A 257 -9.00 10.05 -11.57
C SER A 257 -9.68 10.01 -10.20
N LEU A 258 -9.76 8.84 -9.60
CA LEU A 258 -10.39 8.63 -8.30
C LEU A 258 -9.52 9.22 -7.17
N LYS A 259 -10.17 9.85 -6.19
CA LYS A 259 -9.51 10.37 -5.00
C LYS A 259 -9.18 9.24 -4.04
N VAL A 260 -8.00 9.32 -3.46
CA VAL A 260 -7.52 8.38 -2.45
C VAL A 260 -7.01 9.18 -1.26
N ASP A 261 -7.56 8.92 -0.10
CA ASP A 261 -7.06 9.47 1.16
C ASP A 261 -6.25 8.37 1.86
N ALA A 262 -5.06 8.71 2.33
CA ALA A 262 -4.21 7.79 3.09
C ALA A 262 -3.79 8.42 4.42
N ALA A 263 -3.80 7.64 5.49
CA ALA A 263 -3.27 8.02 6.78
C ALA A 263 -2.25 6.98 7.24
N PRO A 264 -1.05 7.35 7.71
CA PRO A 264 -0.16 6.41 8.35
C PRO A 264 -0.86 5.69 9.50
N GLN A 265 -0.64 4.39 9.64
CA GLN A 265 -1.29 3.60 10.68
C GLN A 265 -0.98 4.18 12.07
N GLY A 266 -2.03 4.47 12.85
CA GLY A 266 -1.92 5.15 14.15
C GLY A 266 -1.79 6.68 14.07
N GLY A 267 -1.75 7.26 12.88
CA GLY A 267 -1.77 8.71 12.65
C GLY A 267 -3.19 9.23 12.41
N THR A 268 -3.44 10.48 12.81
CA THR A 268 -4.74 11.15 12.59
C THR A 268 -4.75 11.99 11.31
N GLN A 269 -3.57 12.35 10.79
CA GLN A 269 -3.44 13.19 9.61
C GLN A 269 -3.69 12.37 8.34
N ARG A 270 -4.63 12.82 7.51
CA ARG A 270 -4.93 12.23 6.20
C ARG A 270 -4.26 13.03 5.09
N PHE A 271 -3.68 12.32 4.15
CA PHE A 271 -3.05 12.87 2.95
C PHE A 271 -3.93 12.54 1.76
N GLN A 272 -4.08 13.50 0.85
CA GLN A 272 -4.85 13.33 -0.37
C GLN A 272 -3.94 12.94 -1.53
N GLY A 273 -4.35 11.93 -2.25
CA GLY A 273 -3.69 11.45 -3.45
C GLY A 273 -4.70 11.08 -4.53
N ARG A 274 -4.20 10.47 -5.59
CA ARG A 274 -5.03 10.04 -6.73
C ARG A 274 -4.65 8.62 -7.14
N LEU A 275 -5.66 7.83 -7.48
CA LEU A 275 -5.45 6.51 -8.08
C LEU A 275 -4.78 6.69 -9.46
N THR A 276 -3.60 6.12 -9.63
CA THR A 276 -2.80 6.24 -10.85
C THR A 276 -2.56 4.91 -11.54
N PHE A 277 -2.71 3.80 -10.82
CA PHE A 277 -2.46 2.47 -11.36
C PHE A 277 -3.44 1.44 -10.81
N ILE A 278 -3.94 0.61 -11.72
CA ILE A 278 -4.72 -0.60 -11.44
C ILE A 278 -3.97 -1.74 -12.10
N ASP A 279 -3.65 -2.79 -11.36
CA ASP A 279 -2.93 -3.93 -11.92
C ASP A 279 -3.74 -4.60 -13.04
N ASN A 280 -3.04 -5.23 -13.97
CA ASN A 280 -3.65 -5.93 -15.10
C ASN A 280 -4.06 -7.38 -14.78
N SER A 281 -3.69 -7.88 -13.60
CA SER A 281 -3.96 -9.23 -13.12
C SER A 281 -4.48 -9.24 -11.69
N VAL A 282 -5.29 -10.24 -11.38
CA VAL A 282 -5.74 -10.57 -10.02
C VAL A 282 -4.74 -11.56 -9.43
N ASP A 283 -4.34 -11.35 -8.18
CA ASP A 283 -3.55 -12.32 -7.43
C ASP A 283 -4.45 -13.51 -7.06
N LEU A 284 -4.18 -14.65 -7.65
CA LEU A 284 -4.96 -15.88 -7.48
C LEU A 284 -4.87 -16.48 -6.07
N THR A 285 -3.85 -16.11 -5.30
CA THR A 285 -3.66 -16.61 -3.93
C THR A 285 -4.54 -15.89 -2.93
N THR A 286 -4.81 -14.62 -3.17
CA THR A 286 -5.58 -13.74 -2.27
C THR A 286 -6.93 -13.32 -2.85
N GLY A 287 -7.20 -13.54 -4.15
CA GLY A 287 -8.39 -13.06 -4.83
C GLY A 287 -8.49 -11.53 -4.87
N THR A 288 -7.35 -10.84 -4.86
CA THR A 288 -7.30 -9.37 -4.82
C THR A 288 -6.60 -8.76 -6.02
N ILE A 289 -6.90 -7.51 -6.31
CA ILE A 289 -6.21 -6.71 -7.33
C ILE A 289 -5.42 -5.58 -6.67
N LYS A 290 -4.17 -5.40 -7.11
CA LYS A 290 -3.28 -4.37 -6.61
C LYS A 290 -3.55 -3.03 -7.28
N LEU A 291 -3.59 -1.99 -6.47
CA LEU A 291 -3.78 -0.60 -6.87
C LEU A 291 -2.62 0.23 -6.36
N LYS A 292 -2.30 1.33 -7.07
CA LYS A 292 -1.36 2.34 -6.55
C LYS A 292 -1.96 3.73 -6.69
N ALA A 293 -1.87 4.49 -5.62
CA ALA A 293 -2.22 5.90 -5.61
C ALA A 293 -0.96 6.75 -5.43
N THR A 294 -0.91 7.89 -6.11
CA THR A 294 0.20 8.85 -6.03
C THR A 294 -0.15 9.97 -5.07
N PHE A 295 0.79 10.31 -4.20
CA PHE A 295 0.74 11.39 -3.22
C PHE A 295 1.92 12.33 -3.43
N ASP A 296 1.73 13.64 -3.33
CA ASP A 296 2.81 14.62 -3.56
C ASP A 296 3.93 14.52 -2.52
N ASN A 297 3.57 14.28 -1.25
CA ASN A 297 4.50 14.06 -0.12
C ASN A 297 5.55 15.15 0.09
N ALA A 298 5.26 16.40 -0.24
CA ALA A 298 6.21 17.53 -0.08
C ALA A 298 6.69 17.73 1.37
N ALA A 299 5.86 17.36 2.36
CA ALA A 299 6.23 17.39 3.78
C ALA A 299 7.05 16.17 4.24
N HIS A 300 7.31 15.20 3.35
CA HIS A 300 8.04 13.95 3.61
C HIS A 300 7.48 13.14 4.80
N THR A 301 6.18 13.23 5.05
CA THR A 301 5.52 12.57 6.19
C THR A 301 5.25 11.09 5.90
N LEU A 302 4.92 10.76 4.64
CA LEU A 302 4.79 9.38 4.20
C LEU A 302 6.19 8.80 3.95
N TRP A 303 6.48 7.68 4.61
CA TRP A 303 7.79 7.04 4.55
C TRP A 303 7.72 5.67 3.90
N PRO A 304 8.61 5.33 2.94
CA PRO A 304 8.62 4.00 2.33
C PRO A 304 8.69 2.89 3.35
N GLY A 305 7.86 1.88 3.20
CA GLY A 305 7.75 0.74 4.12
C GLY A 305 6.72 0.92 5.24
N GLN A 306 6.13 2.11 5.43
CA GLN A 306 5.04 2.31 6.38
C GLN A 306 3.74 1.70 5.87
N PHE A 307 2.93 1.20 6.81
CA PHE A 307 1.53 0.88 6.54
C PHE A 307 0.67 2.14 6.63
N ALA A 308 -0.35 2.21 5.79
CA ALA A 308 -1.29 3.31 5.76
C ALA A 308 -2.73 2.78 5.61
N ASP A 309 -3.65 3.39 6.34
CA ASP A 309 -5.08 3.19 6.14
C ASP A 309 -5.52 4.00 4.92
N VAL A 310 -6.09 3.33 3.93
CA VAL A 310 -6.44 3.89 2.63
C VAL A 310 -7.94 3.91 2.44
N ASN A 311 -8.48 5.07 2.08
CA ASN A 311 -9.88 5.25 1.68
C ASN A 311 -9.91 5.67 0.20
N LEU A 312 -10.40 4.79 -0.66
CA LEU A 312 -10.61 5.07 -2.07
C LEU A 312 -12.05 5.51 -2.30
N THR A 313 -12.28 6.77 -2.68
CA THR A 313 -13.60 7.30 -2.99
C THR A 313 -13.99 6.96 -4.43
N LEU A 314 -14.99 6.10 -4.60
CA LEU A 314 -15.51 5.70 -5.92
C LEU A 314 -16.45 6.76 -6.50
N LYS A 315 -17.43 7.21 -5.70
CA LYS A 315 -18.43 8.22 -6.07
C LYS A 315 -18.94 8.96 -4.85
N SER A 316 -19.57 10.09 -5.07
CA SER A 316 -20.39 10.78 -4.07
C SER A 316 -21.86 10.55 -4.39
N GLN A 317 -22.61 10.02 -3.43
CA GLN A 317 -24.06 9.82 -3.58
C GLN A 317 -24.81 10.99 -2.98
N PRO A 318 -25.48 11.80 -3.80
CA PRO A 318 -26.29 12.90 -3.30
C PRO A 318 -27.56 12.36 -2.63
N ASN A 319 -28.10 13.12 -1.69
CA ASN A 319 -29.36 12.82 -0.99
C ASN A 319 -29.37 11.43 -0.28
N ALA A 320 -28.22 10.96 0.19
CA ALA A 320 -28.14 9.75 0.98
C ALA A 320 -28.80 9.98 2.36
N ILE A 321 -29.66 9.05 2.77
CA ILE A 321 -30.30 9.08 4.10
C ILE A 321 -29.29 8.56 5.12
N VAL A 322 -28.98 9.38 6.12
CA VAL A 322 -27.91 9.13 7.07
C VAL A 322 -28.42 9.16 8.50
N VAL A 323 -27.96 8.19 9.28
CA VAL A 323 -28.18 8.10 10.72
C VAL A 323 -26.87 7.80 11.45
N PRO A 324 -26.69 8.23 12.69
CA PRO A 324 -25.57 7.76 13.51
C PRO A 324 -25.60 6.23 13.65
N THR A 325 -24.47 5.58 13.49
CA THR A 325 -24.35 4.11 13.60
C THR A 325 -24.88 3.58 14.94
N ALA A 326 -24.77 4.38 16.00
CA ALA A 326 -25.29 4.07 17.32
C ALA A 326 -26.83 3.88 17.36
N ALA A 327 -27.58 4.40 16.37
CA ALA A 327 -29.02 4.22 16.30
C ALA A 327 -29.44 2.83 15.79
N LEU A 328 -28.53 2.09 15.14
CA LEU A 328 -28.82 0.79 14.55
C LEU A 328 -28.85 -0.30 15.60
N GLN A 329 -29.87 -1.14 15.54
CA GLN A 329 -30.03 -2.33 16.38
C GLN A 329 -30.16 -3.57 15.50
N THR A 330 -29.58 -4.68 15.94
CA THR A 330 -29.67 -5.95 15.22
C THR A 330 -30.52 -6.95 16.00
N SER A 331 -31.45 -7.61 15.31
CA SER A 331 -32.26 -8.70 15.86
C SER A 331 -32.18 -9.94 14.98
N GLN A 332 -32.83 -11.02 15.40
CA GLN A 332 -32.95 -12.24 14.59
C GLN A 332 -33.68 -12.01 13.25
N SER A 333 -34.55 -11.01 13.20
CA SER A 333 -35.32 -10.61 11.99
C SER A 333 -34.59 -9.60 11.10
N GLY A 334 -33.40 -9.13 11.50
CA GLY A 334 -32.62 -8.14 10.73
C GLY A 334 -32.32 -6.87 11.52
N THR A 335 -31.81 -5.86 10.80
CA THR A 335 -31.45 -4.55 11.36
C THR A 335 -32.65 -3.63 11.40
N TYR A 336 -32.79 -2.89 12.49
CA TYR A 336 -33.88 -1.94 12.72
C TYR A 336 -33.39 -0.71 13.51
N VAL A 337 -34.21 0.31 13.54
CA VAL A 337 -34.05 1.49 14.39
C VAL A 337 -35.32 1.75 15.18
N TYR A 338 -35.21 2.44 16.30
CA TYR A 338 -36.38 3.00 16.99
C TYR A 338 -36.62 4.40 16.51
N VAL A 339 -37.78 4.61 15.86
CA VAL A 339 -38.25 5.94 15.42
C VAL A 339 -39.15 6.49 16.50
N VAL A 340 -38.94 7.75 16.89
CA VAL A 340 -39.78 8.49 17.87
C VAL A 340 -40.84 9.28 17.14
N ASP A 341 -42.11 8.95 17.39
CA ASP A 341 -43.27 9.67 16.85
C ASP A 341 -43.51 11.01 17.57
N GLN A 342 -44.48 11.78 17.09
CA GLN A 342 -44.81 13.09 17.69
C GLN A 342 -45.40 12.97 19.10
N ASP A 343 -46.05 11.87 19.41
CA ASP A 343 -46.64 11.52 20.70
C ASP A 343 -45.65 10.97 21.73
N LEU A 344 -44.34 11.05 21.42
CA LEU A 344 -43.24 10.51 22.24
C LEU A 344 -43.30 8.99 22.43
N THR A 345 -43.91 8.25 21.52
CA THR A 345 -43.86 6.79 21.48
C THR A 345 -42.83 6.32 20.47
N VAL A 346 -42.25 5.15 20.71
CA VAL A 346 -41.26 4.56 19.81
C VAL A 346 -41.87 3.45 18.98
N LYS A 347 -41.53 3.45 17.69
CA LYS A 347 -41.84 2.36 16.76
C LYS A 347 -40.56 1.68 16.31
N GLN A 348 -40.55 0.34 16.29
CA GLN A 348 -39.49 -0.43 15.68
C GLN A 348 -39.65 -0.41 14.17
N GLN A 349 -38.70 0.24 13.47
CA GLN A 349 -38.71 0.38 12.03
C GLN A 349 -37.60 -0.48 11.42
N PRO A 350 -37.91 -1.53 10.66
CA PRO A 350 -36.93 -2.29 9.90
C PRO A 350 -36.23 -1.41 8.88
N VAL A 351 -34.91 -1.53 8.76
CA VAL A 351 -34.11 -0.73 7.82
C VAL A 351 -33.16 -1.63 7.03
N LYS A 352 -32.91 -1.25 5.78
CA LYS A 352 -31.85 -1.85 4.99
C LYS A 352 -30.63 -0.95 5.05
N VAL A 353 -29.58 -1.43 5.68
CA VAL A 353 -28.30 -0.74 5.80
C VAL A 353 -27.58 -0.74 4.44
N GLY A 354 -27.00 0.40 4.09
CA GLY A 354 -26.14 0.56 2.93
C GLY A 354 -24.66 0.39 3.30
N TRP A 355 -23.96 1.49 3.51
CA TRP A 355 -22.53 1.48 3.90
C TRP A 355 -22.27 2.48 5.03
N ASN A 356 -21.17 2.30 5.74
CA ASN A 356 -20.75 3.15 6.85
C ASN A 356 -19.69 4.14 6.39
N VAL A 357 -19.74 5.38 6.91
CA VAL A 357 -18.71 6.39 6.73
C VAL A 357 -18.43 7.05 8.09
N GLY A 358 -17.33 6.68 8.71
CA GLY A 358 -16.99 7.11 10.06
C GLY A 358 -18.05 6.66 11.09
N GLU A 359 -18.62 7.62 11.83
CA GLU A 359 -19.65 7.36 12.84
C GLU A 359 -21.08 7.28 12.27
N ASP A 360 -21.24 7.52 10.99
CA ASP A 360 -22.53 7.56 10.31
C ASP A 360 -22.75 6.35 9.41
N THR A 361 -24.01 5.92 9.33
CA THR A 361 -24.46 4.86 8.43
C THR A 361 -25.47 5.38 7.43
N VAL A 362 -25.25 5.06 6.17
CA VAL A 362 -26.22 5.32 5.09
C VAL A 362 -27.28 4.23 5.10
N ILE A 363 -28.54 4.64 5.05
CA ILE A 363 -29.70 3.75 5.00
C ILE A 363 -30.20 3.68 3.56
N ALA A 364 -30.23 2.46 3.00
CA ALA A 364 -30.69 2.22 1.64
C ALA A 364 -32.21 2.30 1.51
N SER A 365 -32.95 1.88 2.54
CA SER A 365 -34.41 1.98 2.60
C SER A 365 -34.93 1.80 4.03
N GLY A 366 -36.11 2.32 4.31
CA GLY A 366 -36.80 2.17 5.59
C GLY A 366 -36.91 3.44 6.42
N LEU A 367 -36.21 4.54 6.06
CA LEU A 367 -36.31 5.84 6.75
C LEU A 367 -36.57 7.00 5.79
N GLN A 368 -37.10 8.09 6.34
CA GLN A 368 -37.29 9.35 5.64
C GLN A 368 -36.51 10.48 6.34
N PRO A 369 -36.06 11.50 5.59
CA PRO A 369 -35.41 12.67 6.17
C PRO A 369 -36.35 13.37 7.17
N GLY A 370 -35.80 13.85 8.28
CA GLY A 370 -36.55 14.55 9.33
C GLY A 370 -37.15 13.64 10.41
N GLN A 371 -37.12 12.31 10.25
CA GLN A 371 -37.50 11.39 11.32
C GLN A 371 -36.51 11.47 12.48
N ARG A 372 -36.97 11.20 13.70
CA ARG A 372 -36.14 11.15 14.91
C ARG A 372 -35.84 9.72 15.27
N VAL A 373 -34.59 9.36 15.38
CA VAL A 373 -34.14 7.98 15.76
C VAL A 373 -33.45 8.01 17.10
N VAL A 374 -33.63 6.95 17.88
CA VAL A 374 -32.99 6.80 19.19
C VAL A 374 -31.53 6.34 18.99
N THR A 375 -30.59 7.06 19.61
CA THR A 375 -29.15 6.76 19.56
C THR A 375 -28.60 6.20 20.86
N ASP A 376 -29.32 6.36 21.99
CA ASP A 376 -28.93 5.83 23.28
C ASP A 376 -30.18 5.51 24.11
N GLY A 377 -30.12 4.49 25.00
CA GLY A 377 -31.23 4.03 25.83
C GLY A 377 -32.10 2.93 25.20
N GLN A 378 -31.73 2.40 24.03
CA GLN A 378 -32.49 1.40 23.26
C GLN A 378 -32.79 0.12 24.02
N LEU A 379 -31.90 -0.32 24.91
CA LEU A 379 -32.03 -1.57 25.66
C LEU A 379 -33.27 -1.61 26.59
N ARG A 380 -33.84 -0.44 26.89
CA ARG A 380 -35.03 -0.33 27.79
C ARG A 380 -36.32 -0.14 27.01
N LEU A 381 -36.24 -0.13 25.66
CA LEU A 381 -37.38 0.16 24.81
C LEU A 381 -38.05 -1.12 24.32
N THR A 382 -39.36 -1.09 24.35
CA THR A 382 -40.23 -2.02 23.63
C THR A 382 -41.09 -1.24 22.64
N PRO A 383 -41.51 -1.85 21.53
CA PRO A 383 -42.42 -1.15 20.59
C PRO A 383 -43.64 -0.59 21.29
N GLY A 384 -43.94 0.69 21.10
CA GLY A 384 -45.04 1.43 21.77
C GLY A 384 -44.66 2.04 23.12
N ALA A 385 -43.46 1.90 23.61
CA ALA A 385 -43.02 2.53 24.86
C ALA A 385 -42.95 4.05 24.72
N LYS A 386 -43.33 4.78 25.79
CA LYS A 386 -43.14 6.21 25.91
C LYS A 386 -41.71 6.53 26.28
N VAL A 387 -41.16 7.58 25.64
CA VAL A 387 -39.79 8.03 25.88
C VAL A 387 -39.73 9.45 26.42
N ASP A 388 -38.73 9.68 27.25
CA ASP A 388 -38.34 11.02 27.74
C ASP A 388 -37.02 11.41 27.04
N ILE A 389 -37.07 12.43 26.20
CA ILE A 389 -35.96 12.88 25.39
C ILE A 389 -34.99 13.69 26.24
N LYS A 390 -33.84 13.15 26.57
CA LYS A 390 -32.77 13.90 27.19
C LYS A 390 -31.97 14.64 26.12
N SER A 391 -31.97 15.96 26.21
CA SER A 391 -31.03 16.79 25.42
C SER A 391 -29.62 16.47 25.86
N GLY A 392 -28.81 15.90 24.94
CA GLY A 392 -27.40 15.68 25.17
C GLY A 392 -26.68 17.04 25.13
N SER A 393 -25.88 17.32 26.14
CA SER A 393 -24.81 18.34 26.10
C SER A 393 -23.61 17.76 25.38
#